data_3d5e9e3bf9f4908f7583d1215c52ad5b
#
_entry.id   3d5e9e3bf9f4908f7583d1215c52ad5b
#
_cell.length_a   1.000
_cell.length_b   1.000
_cell.length_c   1.000
_cell.angle_alpha   90.00
_cell.angle_beta   90.00
_cell.angle_gamma   90.00
#
_symmetry.space_group_name_H-M   'P 1'
#
loop_
_entity.id
_entity.type
_entity.pdbx_description
1 polymer ?
#
loop_
_entity_poly.entity_id
_entity_poly.type
_entity_poly.pdbx_seq_one_letter_code
_entity_poly.pdbx_strand_id
1 'polypeptide(L)'
;MTELPPLQDDVLPSGVRSRFVHDINGLRLHVLEAGFETCGRPLVLLLHGFPELAYSWRKVMLPLAAAGFRVVAPDQRGYGRTTGWDGEYDGDLGSFRILNAVRDALGLVSALGYREVALVAGHDFGASVAAWCALVRPDVFRSVALMSAPFAGPPVLPFDTADNPSQPKSPDNGIHDELAKLDRPRKHYQWYYSTRPANADMWRCPQGVHAFLRGYFHYKSADWKGNKPFPLKCWTGGELAKMPTYYIMDLHKNMAETVAPVMPSAADIASCQWLA
;
A
#
# COMPACT_ATOMS: atom_id res chain seq x y z
N MET A 1 -11.35 -17.65 -6.85
CA MET A 1 -11.86 -16.25 -7.00
C MET A 1 -12.41 -16.07 -8.40
N THR A 2 -13.60 -15.45 -8.55
CA THR A 2 -14.15 -15.13 -9.88
C THR A 2 -13.26 -14.06 -10.54
N GLU A 3 -12.81 -14.30 -11.75
CA GLU A 3 -12.02 -13.32 -12.50
C GLU A 3 -12.88 -12.07 -12.81
N LEU A 4 -12.42 -10.92 -12.34
CA LEU A 4 -13.05 -9.64 -12.66
C LEU A 4 -12.58 -9.17 -14.05
N PRO A 5 -13.47 -8.50 -14.84
CA PRO A 5 -13.07 -7.85 -16.08
C PRO A 5 -12.18 -6.62 -15.80
N PRO A 6 -11.54 -6.03 -16.83
CA PRO A 6 -10.94 -4.69 -16.71
C PRO A 6 -11.95 -3.67 -16.20
N LEU A 7 -11.45 -2.54 -15.65
CA LEU A 7 -12.33 -1.41 -15.34
C LEU A 7 -12.98 -0.88 -16.62
N GLN A 8 -14.24 -0.50 -16.49
CA GLN A 8 -14.97 0.14 -17.59
C GLN A 8 -14.45 1.56 -17.84
N ASP A 9 -14.53 1.99 -19.08
CA ASP A 9 -14.00 3.30 -19.50
C ASP A 9 -14.71 4.48 -18.84
N ASP A 10 -15.97 4.30 -18.42
CA ASP A 10 -16.78 5.32 -17.76
C ASP A 10 -16.32 5.67 -16.32
N VAL A 11 -15.55 4.78 -15.69
CA VAL A 11 -14.98 5.03 -14.37
C VAL A 11 -13.53 5.55 -14.40
N LEU A 12 -12.95 5.64 -15.60
CA LEU A 12 -11.57 6.11 -15.79
C LEU A 12 -11.54 7.49 -16.47
N PRO A 13 -10.56 8.35 -16.13
CA PRO A 13 -10.33 9.55 -16.92
C PRO A 13 -10.03 9.20 -18.38
N SER A 14 -10.57 9.99 -19.32
CA SER A 14 -10.24 9.83 -20.75
C SER A 14 -8.72 9.88 -20.96
N GLY A 15 -8.15 8.91 -21.69
CA GLY A 15 -6.69 8.75 -21.87
C GLY A 15 -6.03 7.81 -20.84
N VAL A 16 -6.80 7.28 -19.89
CA VAL A 16 -6.37 6.15 -19.04
C VAL A 16 -7.10 4.90 -19.47
N ARG A 17 -6.41 3.79 -19.68
CA ARG A 17 -7.03 2.49 -19.98
C ARG A 17 -6.72 1.46 -18.90
N SER A 18 -7.60 0.48 -18.79
CA SER A 18 -7.47 -0.69 -17.92
C SER A 18 -7.22 -1.94 -18.76
N ARG A 19 -6.24 -2.77 -18.39
CA ARG A 19 -6.01 -4.07 -19.01
C ARG A 19 -5.32 -5.05 -18.06
N PHE A 20 -5.12 -6.28 -18.54
CA PHE A 20 -4.33 -7.29 -17.86
C PHE A 20 -3.02 -7.57 -18.60
N VAL A 21 -1.97 -7.84 -17.81
CA VAL A 21 -0.70 -8.39 -18.27
C VAL A 21 -0.58 -9.78 -17.66
N HIS A 22 -0.37 -10.79 -18.51
CA HIS A 22 -0.37 -12.20 -18.10
C HIS A 22 1.06 -12.67 -17.79
N ASP A 23 1.16 -13.77 -17.06
CA ASP A 23 2.39 -14.51 -16.79
C ASP A 23 3.47 -13.69 -16.06
N ILE A 24 3.05 -12.78 -15.19
CA ILE A 24 3.96 -11.95 -14.39
C ILE A 24 4.22 -12.65 -13.04
N ASN A 25 5.27 -13.45 -12.97
CA ASN A 25 5.64 -14.16 -11.74
C ASN A 25 4.46 -14.95 -11.13
N GLY A 26 3.70 -15.66 -12.00
CA GLY A 26 2.52 -16.42 -11.67
C GLY A 26 1.23 -15.60 -11.53
N LEU A 27 1.27 -14.30 -11.83
CA LEU A 27 0.12 -13.40 -11.75
C LEU A 27 -0.49 -13.11 -13.12
N ARG A 28 -1.81 -12.92 -13.13
CA ARG A 28 -2.54 -12.14 -14.11
C ARG A 28 -2.70 -10.73 -13.52
N LEU A 29 -1.80 -9.84 -13.89
CA LEU A 29 -1.65 -8.54 -13.26
C LEU A 29 -2.56 -7.51 -13.92
N HIS A 30 -3.46 -6.91 -13.16
CA HIS A 30 -4.26 -5.78 -13.61
C HIS A 30 -3.42 -4.50 -13.59
N VAL A 31 -3.51 -3.68 -14.64
CA VAL A 31 -2.80 -2.41 -14.75
C VAL A 31 -3.69 -1.30 -15.30
N LEU A 32 -3.46 -0.08 -14.83
CA LEU A 32 -3.88 1.14 -15.49
C LEU A 32 -2.71 1.73 -16.27
N GLU A 33 -2.97 2.28 -17.45
CA GLU A 33 -1.96 2.86 -18.32
C GLU A 33 -2.41 4.20 -18.89
N ALA A 34 -1.46 5.14 -19.03
CA ALA A 34 -1.62 6.40 -19.76
C ALA A 34 -0.38 6.67 -20.62
N GLY A 35 -0.53 7.43 -21.71
CA GLY A 35 0.57 7.73 -22.63
C GLY A 35 1.03 6.54 -23.46
N PHE A 36 0.18 5.54 -23.61
CA PHE A 36 0.46 4.29 -24.33
C PHE A 36 0.33 4.42 -25.85
N GLU A 37 -0.27 5.49 -26.35
CA GLU A 37 -0.53 5.73 -27.77
C GLU A 37 0.75 6.01 -28.55
N THR A 38 1.79 6.47 -27.87
CA THR A 38 3.07 6.82 -28.49
C THR A 38 4.16 5.85 -28.01
N CYS A 39 4.78 5.16 -28.98
CA CYS A 39 5.90 4.26 -28.70
C CYS A 39 7.16 5.03 -28.26
N GLY A 40 8.03 4.35 -27.49
CA GLY A 40 9.35 4.87 -27.11
C GLY A 40 9.36 5.88 -25.96
N ARG A 41 8.21 6.19 -25.37
CA ARG A 41 8.16 7.05 -24.17
C ARG A 41 8.86 6.37 -22.99
N PRO A 42 9.64 7.12 -22.16
CA PRO A 42 10.20 6.58 -20.94
C PRO A 42 9.11 6.08 -20.00
N LEU A 43 9.34 4.94 -19.32
CA LEU A 43 8.37 4.32 -18.41
C LEU A 43 8.42 4.96 -17.03
N VAL A 44 7.25 5.29 -16.49
CA VAL A 44 7.00 5.60 -15.08
C VAL A 44 6.13 4.49 -14.49
N LEU A 45 6.59 3.88 -13.41
CA LEU A 45 5.87 2.85 -12.66
C LEU A 45 5.36 3.40 -11.34
N LEU A 46 4.06 3.29 -11.07
CA LEU A 46 3.40 3.84 -9.88
C LEU A 46 2.84 2.71 -9.00
N LEU A 47 3.34 2.59 -7.77
CA LEU A 47 3.02 1.52 -6.84
C LEU A 47 2.17 2.06 -5.67
N HIS A 48 0.95 1.54 -5.52
CA HIS A 48 0.01 1.98 -4.48
C HIS A 48 0.31 1.36 -3.12
N GLY A 49 -0.33 1.89 -2.07
CA GLY A 49 -0.28 1.38 -0.70
C GLY A 49 -1.53 0.63 -0.26
N PHE A 50 -1.70 0.49 1.03
CA PHE A 50 -2.88 -0.10 1.66
C PHE A 50 -3.80 0.99 2.23
N PRO A 51 -5.09 0.90 2.04
CA PRO A 51 -5.92 -0.05 1.28
C PRO A 51 -6.25 0.46 -0.15
N GLU A 52 -5.26 1.00 -0.80
CA GLU A 52 -5.38 1.61 -2.12
C GLU A 52 -5.29 0.57 -3.26
N LEU A 53 -5.52 1.05 -4.48
CA LEU A 53 -5.42 0.31 -5.74
C LEU A 53 -4.71 1.18 -6.78
N ALA A 54 -4.40 0.62 -7.94
CA ALA A 54 -3.90 1.38 -9.10
C ALA A 54 -4.74 2.63 -9.39
N TYR A 55 -6.03 2.58 -9.11
CA TYR A 55 -6.98 3.68 -9.30
C TYR A 55 -6.63 4.95 -8.51
N SER A 56 -5.91 4.85 -7.40
CA SER A 56 -5.46 6.00 -6.63
C SER A 56 -4.58 6.95 -7.45
N TRP A 57 -3.87 6.43 -8.44
CA TRP A 57 -2.97 7.19 -9.29
C TRP A 57 -3.63 7.93 -10.46
N ARG A 58 -4.93 7.70 -10.73
CA ARG A 58 -5.65 8.20 -11.94
C ARG A 58 -5.48 9.70 -12.19
N LYS A 59 -5.39 10.52 -11.12
CA LYS A 59 -5.28 11.99 -11.24
C LYS A 59 -3.87 12.45 -11.64
N VAL A 60 -2.83 11.68 -11.34
CA VAL A 60 -1.43 12.03 -11.68
C VAL A 60 -0.95 11.37 -12.97
N MET A 61 -1.64 10.33 -13.45
CA MET A 61 -1.22 9.59 -14.66
C MET A 61 -1.27 10.47 -15.91
N LEU A 62 -2.34 11.25 -16.10
CA LEU A 62 -2.49 12.13 -17.28
C LEU A 62 -1.48 13.28 -17.32
N PRO A 63 -1.22 14.02 -16.22
CA PRO A 63 -0.13 15.01 -16.19
C PRO A 63 1.24 14.42 -16.53
N LEU A 64 1.56 13.22 -16.04
CA LEU A 64 2.81 12.54 -16.39
C LEU A 64 2.84 12.11 -17.87
N ALA A 65 1.72 11.61 -18.39
CA ALA A 65 1.61 11.26 -19.81
C ALA A 65 1.75 12.50 -20.73
N ALA A 66 1.17 13.63 -20.33
CA ALA A 66 1.33 14.90 -21.01
C ALA A 66 2.78 15.42 -20.99
N ALA A 67 3.54 15.10 -19.94
CA ALA A 67 4.97 15.37 -19.84
C ALA A 67 5.85 14.41 -20.66
N GLY A 68 5.26 13.50 -21.45
CA GLY A 68 5.97 12.63 -22.38
C GLY A 68 6.32 11.24 -21.85
N PHE A 69 5.77 10.83 -20.71
CA PHE A 69 6.00 9.50 -20.15
C PHE A 69 4.90 8.49 -20.55
N ARG A 70 5.27 7.23 -20.61
CA ARG A 70 4.31 6.13 -20.47
C ARG A 70 4.18 5.81 -18.99
N VAL A 71 2.96 5.86 -18.48
CA VAL A 71 2.68 5.70 -17.05
C VAL A 71 1.91 4.41 -16.84
N VAL A 72 2.38 3.56 -15.93
CA VAL A 72 1.76 2.29 -15.62
C VAL A 72 1.59 2.16 -14.10
N ALA A 73 0.40 1.82 -13.66
CA ALA A 73 0.06 1.57 -12.27
C ALA A 73 -0.58 0.17 -12.15
N PRO A 74 0.08 -0.83 -11.55
CA PRO A 74 -0.52 -2.14 -11.28
C PRO A 74 -1.38 -2.13 -10.02
N ASP A 75 -2.43 -2.95 -10.00
CA ASP A 75 -2.93 -3.50 -8.74
C ASP A 75 -1.91 -4.54 -8.28
N GLN A 76 -1.20 -4.26 -7.19
CA GLN A 76 -0.10 -5.12 -6.72
C GLN A 76 -0.63 -6.50 -6.28
N ARG A 77 0.27 -7.47 -6.09
CA ARG A 77 -0.05 -8.81 -5.55
C ARG A 77 -0.92 -8.71 -4.29
N GLY A 78 -2.02 -9.43 -4.27
CA GLY A 78 -2.98 -9.40 -3.15
C GLY A 78 -4.06 -8.34 -3.25
N TYR A 79 -4.04 -7.50 -4.30
CA TYR A 79 -4.96 -6.37 -4.41
C TYR A 79 -5.80 -6.39 -5.69
N GLY A 80 -6.95 -5.77 -5.59
CA GLY A 80 -7.82 -5.37 -6.69
C GLY A 80 -8.20 -6.51 -7.64
N ARG A 81 -7.90 -6.30 -8.92
CA ARG A 81 -8.21 -7.24 -10.00
C ARG A 81 -7.07 -8.19 -10.36
N THR A 82 -5.91 -8.05 -9.71
CA THR A 82 -4.78 -8.96 -9.89
C THR A 82 -5.11 -10.32 -9.28
N THR A 83 -4.88 -11.39 -10.05
CA THR A 83 -5.14 -12.79 -9.63
C THR A 83 -3.89 -13.65 -9.81
N GLY A 84 -3.93 -14.91 -9.35
CA GLY A 84 -2.81 -15.86 -9.41
C GLY A 84 -1.99 -15.92 -8.12
N TRP A 85 -2.43 -15.23 -7.07
CA TRP A 85 -1.83 -15.28 -5.74
C TRP A 85 -2.66 -16.16 -4.80
N ASP A 86 -2.01 -16.73 -3.78
CA ASP A 86 -2.67 -17.53 -2.74
C ASP A 86 -3.36 -16.58 -1.74
N GLY A 87 -4.68 -16.70 -1.61
CA GLY A 87 -5.50 -15.90 -0.71
C GLY A 87 -5.84 -16.60 0.62
N GLU A 88 -5.33 -17.82 0.84
CA GLU A 88 -5.60 -18.56 2.06
C GLU A 88 -4.81 -17.96 3.23
N TYR A 89 -5.50 -17.76 4.36
CA TYR A 89 -4.87 -17.14 5.53
C TYR A 89 -3.70 -17.97 6.07
N ASP A 90 -3.81 -19.28 6.03
CA ASP A 90 -2.77 -20.23 6.49
C ASP A 90 -1.84 -20.67 5.34
N GLY A 91 -1.94 -20.04 4.17
CA GLY A 91 -1.11 -20.31 3.01
C GLY A 91 0.35 -19.88 3.17
N ASP A 92 1.17 -20.20 2.17
CA ASP A 92 2.57 -19.78 2.17
C ASP A 92 2.72 -18.27 1.91
N LEU A 93 3.17 -17.55 2.92
CA LEU A 93 3.48 -16.11 2.82
C LEU A 93 4.78 -15.82 2.04
N GLY A 94 5.51 -16.83 1.60
CA GLY A 94 6.74 -16.67 0.83
C GLY A 94 6.55 -15.84 -0.44
N SER A 95 5.40 -15.99 -1.10
CA SER A 95 5.03 -15.23 -2.30
C SER A 95 4.79 -13.74 -2.05
N PHE A 96 4.53 -13.33 -0.80
CA PHE A 96 4.30 -11.93 -0.38
C PHE A 96 5.54 -11.25 0.19
N ARG A 97 6.68 -11.92 0.24
CA ARG A 97 7.94 -11.29 0.65
C ARG A 97 8.29 -10.14 -0.28
N ILE A 98 8.91 -9.10 0.25
CA ILE A 98 9.21 -7.86 -0.48
C ILE A 98 9.97 -8.10 -1.80
N LEU A 99 10.89 -9.05 -1.84
CA LEU A 99 11.63 -9.40 -3.06
C LEU A 99 10.75 -10.05 -4.13
N ASN A 100 9.63 -10.69 -3.77
CA ASN A 100 8.67 -11.15 -4.76
C ASN A 100 7.87 -9.99 -5.36
N ALA A 101 7.55 -8.96 -4.58
CA ALA A 101 6.96 -7.73 -5.13
C ALA A 101 7.93 -7.02 -6.11
N VAL A 102 9.24 -7.04 -5.82
CA VAL A 102 10.26 -6.57 -6.78
C VAL A 102 10.27 -7.43 -8.06
N ARG A 103 10.16 -8.76 -7.94
CA ARG A 103 10.06 -9.65 -9.11
C ARG A 103 8.79 -9.40 -9.94
N ASP A 104 7.68 -9.10 -9.28
CA ASP A 104 6.43 -8.71 -9.97
C ASP A 104 6.64 -7.43 -10.79
N ALA A 105 7.28 -6.41 -10.20
CA ALA A 105 7.61 -5.16 -10.89
C ALA A 105 8.56 -5.39 -12.08
N LEU A 106 9.63 -6.17 -11.89
CA LEU A 106 10.58 -6.52 -12.96
C LEU A 106 9.91 -7.29 -14.10
N GLY A 107 9.07 -8.28 -13.75
CA GLY A 107 8.31 -9.06 -14.72
C GLY A 107 7.36 -8.17 -15.54
N LEU A 108 6.67 -7.23 -14.88
CA LEU A 108 5.82 -6.27 -15.56
C LEU A 108 6.61 -5.38 -16.52
N VAL A 109 7.74 -4.81 -16.07
CA VAL A 109 8.61 -3.96 -16.90
C VAL A 109 9.07 -4.71 -18.14
N SER A 110 9.51 -5.97 -17.98
CA SER A 110 9.93 -6.84 -19.08
C SER A 110 8.78 -7.15 -20.06
N ALA A 111 7.60 -7.52 -19.54
CA ALA A 111 6.43 -7.83 -20.35
C ALA A 111 5.89 -6.63 -21.13
N LEU A 112 6.14 -5.41 -20.62
CA LEU A 112 5.84 -4.17 -21.33
C LEU A 112 6.87 -3.82 -22.42
N GLY A 113 7.94 -4.62 -22.57
CA GLY A 113 9.01 -4.42 -23.54
C GLY A 113 10.07 -3.38 -23.14
N TYR A 114 10.14 -3.02 -21.83
CA TYR A 114 11.12 -2.07 -21.32
C TYR A 114 12.33 -2.78 -20.71
N ARG A 115 13.48 -2.15 -20.81
CA ARG A 115 14.72 -2.58 -20.13
C ARG A 115 15.01 -1.73 -18.90
N GLU A 116 14.44 -0.53 -18.84
CA GLU A 116 14.63 0.41 -17.75
C GLU A 116 13.35 1.21 -17.48
N VAL A 117 13.24 1.72 -16.26
CA VAL A 117 12.16 2.55 -15.74
C VAL A 117 12.77 3.89 -15.37
N ALA A 118 12.27 4.95 -15.99
CA ALA A 118 12.77 6.31 -15.72
C ALA A 118 12.49 6.72 -14.27
N LEU A 119 11.30 6.35 -13.75
CA LEU A 119 10.92 6.62 -12.38
C LEU A 119 10.04 5.47 -11.85
N VAL A 120 10.40 4.89 -10.72
CA VAL A 120 9.47 4.11 -9.89
C VAL A 120 9.03 4.98 -8.71
N ALA A 121 7.73 5.21 -8.58
CA ALA A 121 7.17 5.97 -7.46
C ALA A 121 6.25 5.07 -6.64
N GLY A 122 6.35 5.13 -5.32
CA GLY A 122 5.54 4.35 -4.40
C GLY A 122 4.96 5.19 -3.28
N HIS A 123 3.74 4.86 -2.89
CA HIS A 123 3.04 5.46 -1.76
C HIS A 123 2.77 4.38 -0.70
N ASP A 124 2.94 4.70 0.60
CA ASP A 124 2.72 3.79 1.73
C ASP A 124 3.50 2.47 1.56
N PHE A 125 2.86 1.30 1.53
CA PHE A 125 3.53 0.02 1.26
C PHE A 125 4.24 0.01 -0.10
N GLY A 126 3.66 0.63 -1.12
CA GLY A 126 4.29 0.79 -2.44
C GLY A 126 5.62 1.55 -2.40
N ALA A 127 5.81 2.47 -1.42
CA ALA A 127 7.10 3.13 -1.23
C ALA A 127 8.19 2.14 -0.82
N SER A 128 7.87 1.17 0.05
CA SER A 128 8.81 0.10 0.40
C SER A 128 9.17 -0.75 -0.82
N VAL A 129 8.20 -1.12 -1.65
CA VAL A 129 8.46 -1.87 -2.89
C VAL A 129 9.32 -1.07 -3.85
N ALA A 130 9.01 0.21 -4.07
CA ALA A 130 9.79 1.10 -4.95
C ALA A 130 11.24 1.26 -4.48
N ALA A 131 11.44 1.43 -3.17
CA ALA A 131 12.77 1.50 -2.57
C ALA A 131 13.59 0.23 -2.83
N TRP A 132 12.99 -0.94 -2.60
CA TRP A 132 13.64 -2.22 -2.86
C TRP A 132 13.91 -2.45 -4.36
N CYS A 133 13.02 -2.01 -5.25
CA CYS A 133 13.26 -2.03 -6.69
C CYS A 133 14.54 -1.25 -7.05
N ALA A 134 14.66 -0.02 -6.57
CA ALA A 134 15.82 0.83 -6.84
C ALA A 134 17.11 0.30 -6.19
N LEU A 135 17.01 -0.29 -4.99
CA LEU A 135 18.17 -0.85 -4.28
C LEU A 135 18.70 -2.12 -4.96
N VAL A 136 17.81 -3.05 -5.34
CA VAL A 136 18.18 -4.36 -5.87
C VAL A 136 18.55 -4.30 -7.36
N ARG A 137 17.89 -3.41 -8.13
CA ARG A 137 18.10 -3.26 -9.57
C ARG A 137 18.21 -1.80 -10.01
N PRO A 138 19.25 -1.08 -9.55
CA PRO A 138 19.50 0.33 -9.95
C PRO A 138 19.79 0.48 -11.45
N ASP A 139 20.18 -0.61 -12.10
CA ASP A 139 20.35 -0.71 -13.55
C ASP A 139 19.02 -0.63 -14.31
N VAL A 140 17.91 -1.09 -13.71
CA VAL A 140 16.56 -1.03 -14.28
C VAL A 140 15.81 0.19 -13.78
N PHE A 141 15.77 0.44 -12.47
CA PHE A 141 15.03 1.54 -11.85
C PHE A 141 15.93 2.76 -11.64
N ARG A 142 15.89 3.69 -12.60
CA ARG A 142 16.85 4.80 -12.71
C ARG A 142 16.63 5.91 -11.68
N SER A 143 15.39 6.11 -11.26
CA SER A 143 15.01 7.07 -10.22
C SER A 143 13.90 6.49 -9.34
N VAL A 144 13.81 6.97 -8.10
CA VAL A 144 12.79 6.54 -7.15
C VAL A 144 12.17 7.73 -6.43
N ALA A 145 10.85 7.70 -6.25
CA ALA A 145 10.11 8.62 -5.39
C ALA A 145 9.36 7.85 -4.31
N LEU A 146 9.60 8.19 -3.05
CA LEU A 146 8.99 7.55 -1.89
C LEU A 146 8.04 8.52 -1.21
N MET A 147 6.78 8.11 -1.04
CA MET A 147 5.72 8.95 -0.49
C MET A 147 5.14 8.29 0.76
N SER A 148 5.04 9.05 1.85
CA SER A 148 4.36 8.70 3.12
C SER A 148 4.94 7.53 3.90
N ALA A 149 5.96 6.84 3.41
CA ALA A 149 6.67 5.79 4.13
C ALA A 149 8.18 5.93 3.86
N PRO A 150 8.97 6.40 4.84
CA PRO A 150 10.41 6.50 4.70
C PRO A 150 11.04 5.10 4.62
N PHE A 151 12.08 4.96 3.83
CA PHE A 151 12.86 3.74 3.72
C PHE A 151 14.14 3.85 4.57
N ALA A 152 14.24 3.03 5.60
CA ALA A 152 15.38 3.01 6.51
C ALA A 152 16.58 2.18 6.02
N GLY A 153 16.53 1.70 4.79
CA GLY A 153 17.52 0.77 4.25
C GLY A 153 17.14 -0.70 4.48
N PRO A 154 17.95 -1.63 3.97
CA PRO A 154 17.79 -3.04 4.27
C PRO A 154 18.04 -3.29 5.77
N PRO A 155 17.40 -4.33 6.36
CA PRO A 155 17.72 -4.70 7.73
C PRO A 155 19.22 -5.04 7.81
N VAL A 156 19.83 -4.70 8.96
CA VAL A 156 21.20 -5.13 9.23
C VAL A 156 21.23 -6.64 9.20
N LEU A 157 22.06 -7.22 8.34
CA LEU A 157 22.21 -8.66 8.27
C LEU A 157 22.72 -9.14 9.63
N PRO A 158 22.05 -10.08 10.27
CA PRO A 158 22.62 -10.79 11.39
C PRO A 158 23.78 -11.61 10.84
N PHE A 159 25.02 -11.18 11.08
CA PHE A 159 26.17 -12.03 10.89
C PHE A 159 26.17 -13.04 12.05
N ASP A 160 25.55 -14.19 11.78
CA ASP A 160 25.57 -15.31 12.70
C ASP A 160 26.90 -16.01 12.49
N THR A 161 27.85 -15.70 13.35
CA THR A 161 29.15 -16.37 13.40
C THR A 161 29.23 -17.24 14.66
N ALA A 162 30.10 -18.26 14.64
CA ALA A 162 30.31 -19.12 15.80
C ALA A 162 30.68 -18.33 17.06
N ASP A 163 31.36 -17.18 16.86
CA ASP A 163 31.82 -16.32 17.97
C ASP A 163 30.83 -15.22 18.35
N ASN A 164 29.81 -14.99 17.52
CA ASN A 164 28.78 -13.97 17.77
C ASN A 164 27.42 -14.47 17.23
N PRO A 165 26.80 -15.44 17.93
CA PRO A 165 25.46 -15.88 17.54
C PRO A 165 24.46 -14.76 17.69
N SER A 166 23.73 -14.43 16.64
CA SER A 166 22.67 -13.44 16.69
C SER A 166 21.56 -13.91 17.62
N GLN A 167 21.29 -13.11 18.65
CA GLN A 167 20.10 -13.33 19.48
C GLN A 167 18.86 -13.05 18.60
N PRO A 168 17.87 -13.96 18.57
CA PRO A 168 16.60 -13.67 17.91
C PRO A 168 15.97 -12.45 18.59
N LYS A 169 16.03 -11.30 17.93
CA LYS A 169 15.27 -10.12 18.37
C LYS A 169 13.80 -10.42 18.13
N SER A 170 12.98 -10.27 19.18
CA SER A 170 11.53 -10.27 19.01
C SER A 170 11.19 -9.24 17.93
N PRO A 171 10.39 -9.59 16.92
CA PRO A 171 10.03 -8.67 15.84
C PRO A 171 9.38 -7.37 16.31
N ASP A 172 8.78 -7.37 17.49
CA ASP A 172 8.01 -6.25 18.04
C ASP A 172 8.74 -5.48 19.15
N ASN A 173 9.94 -5.94 19.58
CA ASN A 173 10.68 -5.36 20.72
C ASN A 173 9.84 -5.19 22.00
N GLY A 174 8.78 -5.99 22.20
CA GLY A 174 7.87 -5.90 23.34
C GLY A 174 6.84 -4.77 23.27
N ILE A 175 6.74 -4.08 22.13
CA ILE A 175 5.86 -2.91 21.96
C ILE A 175 4.38 -3.26 22.13
N HIS A 176 3.97 -4.47 21.72
CA HIS A 176 2.59 -4.93 21.90
C HIS A 176 2.22 -5.05 23.37
N ASP A 177 3.14 -5.58 24.18
CA ASP A 177 2.96 -5.70 25.63
C ASP A 177 2.89 -4.34 26.31
N GLU A 178 3.76 -3.40 25.90
CA GLU A 178 3.73 -2.03 26.42
C GLU A 178 2.40 -1.35 26.10
N LEU A 179 1.93 -1.46 24.86
CA LEU A 179 0.66 -0.89 24.42
C LEU A 179 -0.53 -1.50 25.17
N ALA A 180 -0.53 -2.83 25.38
CA ALA A 180 -1.60 -3.52 26.07
C ALA A 180 -1.68 -3.18 27.58
N LYS A 181 -0.57 -2.78 28.20
CA LYS A 181 -0.47 -2.44 29.63
C LYS A 181 -0.76 -0.97 29.95
N LEU A 182 -1.04 -0.12 28.96
CA LEU A 182 -1.44 1.26 29.18
C LEU A 182 -2.77 1.35 29.95
N ASP A 183 -3.02 2.43 30.67
CA ASP A 183 -4.29 2.72 31.35
C ASP A 183 -5.49 2.61 30.39
N ARG A 184 -5.29 3.05 29.15
CA ARG A 184 -6.17 2.77 28.01
C ARG A 184 -5.46 1.76 27.12
N PRO A 185 -5.75 0.46 27.21
CA PRO A 185 -5.06 -0.57 26.45
C PRO A 185 -5.15 -0.39 24.95
N ARG A 186 -4.02 -0.55 24.26
CA ARG A 186 -3.87 -0.30 22.82
C ARG A 186 -3.24 -1.48 22.10
N LYS A 187 -3.37 -1.46 20.77
CA LYS A 187 -2.67 -2.36 19.84
C LYS A 187 -2.22 -1.61 18.60
N HIS A 188 -1.12 -2.03 18.01
CA HIS A 188 -0.65 -1.47 16.74
C HIS A 188 -1.50 -2.00 15.57
N TYR A 189 -1.88 -1.14 14.62
CA TYR A 189 -2.79 -1.49 13.51
C TYR A 189 -2.24 -2.60 12.61
N GLN A 190 -0.93 -2.65 12.36
CA GLN A 190 -0.33 -3.70 11.53
C GLN A 190 -0.44 -5.07 12.20
N TRP A 191 -0.30 -5.14 13.52
CA TRP A 191 -0.54 -6.37 14.26
C TRP A 191 -2.01 -6.83 14.16
N TYR A 192 -2.95 -5.90 14.26
CA TYR A 192 -4.36 -6.21 14.03
C TYR A 192 -4.60 -6.73 12.60
N TYR A 193 -4.02 -6.09 11.57
CA TYR A 193 -4.19 -6.51 10.18
C TYR A 193 -3.61 -7.91 9.89
N SER A 194 -2.64 -8.37 10.65
CA SER A 194 -2.10 -9.71 10.54
C SER A 194 -2.97 -10.79 11.21
N THR A 195 -4.08 -10.41 11.87
CA THR A 195 -4.98 -11.37 12.48
C THR A 195 -6.02 -11.92 11.50
N ARG A 196 -6.45 -13.17 11.71
CA ARG A 196 -7.44 -13.84 10.87
C ARG A 196 -8.77 -13.05 10.71
N PRO A 197 -9.36 -12.44 11.76
CA PRO A 197 -10.64 -11.74 11.62
C PRO A 197 -10.55 -10.40 10.88
N ALA A 198 -9.38 -9.78 10.79
CA ALA A 198 -9.23 -8.40 10.32
C ALA A 198 -9.85 -8.14 8.94
N ASN A 199 -9.69 -9.07 7.99
CA ASN A 199 -10.28 -8.93 6.66
C ASN A 199 -11.82 -8.97 6.72
N ALA A 200 -12.38 -9.92 7.46
CA ALA A 200 -13.84 -10.03 7.61
C ALA A 200 -14.44 -8.83 8.35
N ASP A 201 -13.76 -8.35 9.39
CA ASP A 201 -14.16 -7.18 10.19
C ASP A 201 -14.28 -5.92 9.33
N MET A 202 -13.42 -5.75 8.33
CA MET A 202 -13.42 -4.60 7.42
C MET A 202 -14.36 -4.82 6.23
N TRP A 203 -14.28 -5.98 5.58
CA TRP A 203 -15.05 -6.29 4.38
C TRP A 203 -16.53 -6.48 4.65
N ARG A 204 -16.88 -7.10 5.78
CA ARG A 204 -18.26 -7.42 6.19
C ARG A 204 -18.75 -6.58 7.38
N CYS A 205 -18.13 -5.40 7.57
CA CYS A 205 -18.51 -4.52 8.67
C CYS A 205 -19.98 -4.09 8.57
N PRO A 206 -20.64 -3.81 9.73
CA PRO A 206 -22.07 -3.45 9.76
C PRO A 206 -22.42 -2.23 8.93
N GLN A 207 -21.51 -1.23 8.82
CA GLN A 207 -21.72 -0.03 8.02
C GLN A 207 -21.51 -0.25 6.52
N GLY A 208 -21.05 -1.43 6.10
CA GLY A 208 -20.68 -1.76 4.73
C GLY A 208 -19.30 -1.20 4.32
N VAL A 209 -18.62 -1.92 3.43
CA VAL A 209 -17.23 -1.60 3.02
C VAL A 209 -17.07 -0.18 2.47
N HIS A 210 -18.06 0.32 1.74
CA HIS A 210 -18.01 1.65 1.16
C HIS A 210 -18.02 2.75 2.22
N ALA A 211 -18.90 2.65 3.21
CA ALA A 211 -18.94 3.58 4.35
C ALA A 211 -17.68 3.44 5.21
N PHE A 212 -17.22 2.22 5.45
CA PHE A 212 -15.97 1.95 6.14
C PHE A 212 -14.77 2.65 5.48
N LEU A 213 -14.57 2.46 4.18
CA LEU A 213 -13.46 3.08 3.46
C LEU A 213 -13.56 4.61 3.44
N ARG A 214 -14.77 5.15 3.33
CA ARG A 214 -14.99 6.61 3.42
C ARG A 214 -14.56 7.16 4.78
N GLY A 215 -14.96 6.53 5.89
CA GLY A 215 -14.52 6.90 7.24
C GLY A 215 -13.01 6.74 7.41
N TYR A 216 -12.45 5.64 6.91
CA TYR A 216 -11.03 5.33 6.99
C TYR A 216 -10.16 6.39 6.30
N PHE A 217 -10.48 6.72 5.05
CA PHE A 217 -9.74 7.74 4.30
C PHE A 217 -9.96 9.15 4.87
N HIS A 218 -11.17 9.50 5.28
CA HIS A 218 -11.44 10.78 5.92
C HIS A 218 -10.60 10.94 7.19
N TYR A 219 -10.58 9.94 8.07
CA TYR A 219 -9.82 9.98 9.32
C TYR A 219 -8.32 10.20 9.09
N LYS A 220 -7.76 9.70 7.98
CA LYS A 220 -6.34 9.84 7.62
C LYS A 220 -6.05 11.09 6.79
N SER A 221 -7.06 11.80 6.34
CA SER A 221 -6.89 12.96 5.46
C SER A 221 -6.59 14.24 6.24
N ALA A 222 -6.10 15.27 5.51
CA ALA A 222 -5.92 16.60 6.04
C ALA A 222 -7.27 17.31 6.33
N ASP A 223 -8.37 16.80 5.79
CA ASP A 223 -9.72 17.37 5.99
C ASP A 223 -10.23 17.09 7.40
N TRP A 224 -9.77 16.03 8.05
CA TRP A 224 -10.12 15.76 9.43
C TRP A 224 -9.31 16.63 10.40
N LYS A 225 -10.01 17.58 11.04
CA LYS A 225 -9.39 18.63 11.89
C LYS A 225 -8.66 18.10 13.14
N GLY A 226 -8.93 16.86 13.56
CA GLY A 226 -8.23 16.19 14.65
C GLY A 226 -6.83 15.69 14.30
N ASN A 227 -6.48 15.67 13.01
CA ASN A 227 -5.20 15.13 12.53
C ASN A 227 -4.12 16.23 12.58
N LYS A 228 -3.47 16.36 13.74
CA LYS A 228 -2.39 17.33 13.94
C LYS A 228 -1.05 16.59 13.89
N PRO A 229 -0.21 16.81 12.86
CA PRO A 229 1.11 16.18 12.76
C PRO A 229 2.01 16.60 13.93
N PHE A 230 2.73 15.65 14.48
CA PHE A 230 3.79 15.90 15.49
C PHE A 230 4.85 14.81 15.37
N PRO A 231 6.13 15.11 15.70
CA PRO A 231 7.19 14.11 15.71
C PRO A 231 7.07 13.21 16.93
N LEU A 232 7.24 11.89 16.73
CA LEU A 232 7.45 10.95 17.82
C LEU A 232 8.87 11.11 18.37
N LYS A 233 9.01 11.05 19.70
CA LYS A 233 10.30 11.18 20.39
C LYS A 233 11.08 9.87 20.46
N CYS A 234 10.37 8.76 20.58
CA CYS A 234 10.94 7.42 20.70
C CYS A 234 9.92 6.35 20.34
N TRP A 235 10.39 5.11 20.24
CA TRP A 235 9.55 3.93 19.96
C TRP A 235 9.19 3.22 21.26
N THR A 236 8.24 3.79 22.01
CA THR A 236 7.69 3.22 23.25
C THR A 236 6.18 3.25 23.22
N GLY A 237 5.51 2.36 23.98
CA GLY A 237 4.05 2.29 24.03
C GLY A 237 3.40 3.62 24.41
N GLY A 238 3.95 4.34 25.40
CA GLY A 238 3.43 5.63 25.84
C GLY A 238 3.57 6.74 24.80
N GLU A 239 4.64 6.74 24.01
CA GLU A 239 4.81 7.71 22.94
C GLU A 239 3.92 7.38 21.73
N LEU A 240 3.85 6.11 21.35
CA LEU A 240 2.98 5.64 20.27
C LEU A 240 1.50 5.89 20.58
N ALA A 241 1.08 5.80 21.84
CA ALA A 241 -0.30 6.05 22.24
C ALA A 241 -0.81 7.48 21.92
N LYS A 242 0.08 8.41 21.61
CA LYS A 242 -0.27 9.77 21.17
C LYS A 242 -0.69 9.82 19.70
N MET A 243 -0.37 8.77 18.93
CA MET A 243 -0.77 8.68 17.52
C MET A 243 -2.29 8.51 17.39
N PRO A 244 -2.87 8.89 16.22
CA PRO A 244 -4.27 8.64 15.93
C PRO A 244 -4.65 7.17 16.11
N THR A 245 -5.89 6.93 16.53
CA THR A 245 -6.35 5.56 16.83
C THR A 245 -6.45 4.66 15.61
N TYR A 246 -6.37 5.16 14.39
CA TYR A 246 -6.25 4.32 13.20
C TYR A 246 -4.84 3.69 13.04
N TYR A 247 -3.84 4.16 13.75
CA TYR A 247 -2.51 3.54 13.86
C TYR A 247 -2.35 2.77 15.16
N ILE A 248 -2.71 3.41 16.29
CA ILE A 248 -2.62 2.81 17.64
C ILE A 248 -4.04 2.64 18.17
N MET A 249 -4.65 1.53 17.78
CA MET A 249 -6.05 1.20 18.01
C MET A 249 -6.34 0.91 19.49
N ASP A 250 -7.56 1.13 19.93
CA ASP A 250 -8.03 0.55 21.19
C ASP A 250 -7.95 -0.98 21.13
N LEU A 251 -7.46 -1.63 22.17
CA LEU A 251 -7.16 -3.06 22.19
C LEU A 251 -8.37 -3.92 21.78
N HIS A 252 -9.56 -3.53 22.25
CA HIS A 252 -10.80 -4.32 22.07
C HIS A 252 -11.60 -3.93 20.82
N LYS A 253 -11.17 -2.90 20.06
CA LYS A 253 -11.87 -2.49 18.84
C LYS A 253 -11.25 -3.10 17.60
N ASN A 254 -12.09 -3.37 16.61
CA ASN A 254 -11.64 -3.59 15.24
C ASN A 254 -11.49 -2.24 14.48
N MET A 255 -11.01 -2.29 13.23
CA MET A 255 -10.81 -1.05 12.46
C MET A 255 -12.13 -0.39 12.06
N ALA A 256 -13.17 -1.16 11.75
CA ALA A 256 -14.48 -0.62 11.40
C ALA A 256 -15.11 0.16 12.57
N GLU A 257 -15.01 -0.37 13.79
CA GLU A 257 -15.43 0.32 15.02
C GLU A 257 -14.57 1.55 15.34
N THR A 258 -13.29 1.51 14.98
CA THR A 258 -12.35 2.61 15.20
C THR A 258 -12.68 3.82 14.32
N VAL A 259 -13.06 3.60 13.06
CA VAL A 259 -13.33 4.71 12.11
C VAL A 259 -14.79 5.16 12.11
N ALA A 260 -15.74 4.34 12.60
CA ALA A 260 -17.15 4.68 12.59
C ALA A 260 -17.48 6.05 13.24
N PRO A 261 -16.85 6.46 14.37
CA PRO A 261 -17.15 7.76 15.01
C PRO A 261 -16.66 8.97 14.22
N VAL A 262 -15.80 8.78 13.23
CA VAL A 262 -15.15 9.85 12.43
C VAL A 262 -15.63 9.89 10.99
N MET A 263 -16.84 9.36 10.74
CA MET A 263 -17.47 9.44 9.42
C MET A 263 -17.67 10.90 9.00
N PRO A 264 -17.32 11.26 7.76
CA PRO A 264 -17.53 12.61 7.26
C PRO A 264 -19.03 12.93 7.20
N SER A 265 -19.40 14.15 7.55
CA SER A 265 -20.74 14.66 7.34
C SER A 265 -21.06 14.82 5.84
N ALA A 266 -22.33 15.00 5.49
CA ALA A 266 -22.71 15.30 4.11
C ALA A 266 -22.04 16.60 3.59
N ALA A 267 -21.82 17.59 4.46
CA ALA A 267 -21.12 18.84 4.12
C ALA A 267 -19.63 18.57 3.86
N ASP A 268 -18.96 17.72 4.68
CA ASP A 268 -17.57 17.32 4.45
C ASP A 268 -17.43 16.60 3.11
N ILE A 269 -18.38 15.71 2.77
CA ILE A 269 -18.39 14.99 1.51
C ILE A 269 -18.54 15.96 0.32
N ALA A 270 -19.42 16.94 0.43
CA ALA A 270 -19.67 17.92 -0.62
C ALA A 270 -18.47 18.88 -0.83
N SER A 271 -17.70 19.16 0.23
CA SER A 271 -16.50 20.01 0.17
C SER A 271 -15.22 19.24 -0.18
N CYS A 272 -15.26 17.89 -0.16
CA CYS A 272 -14.09 17.05 -0.32
C CYS A 272 -13.69 16.94 -1.80
N GLN A 273 -12.57 17.56 -2.16
CA GLN A 273 -11.98 17.49 -3.52
C GLN A 273 -11.52 16.06 -3.92
N TRP A 274 -11.54 15.11 -3.02
CA TRP A 274 -11.14 13.72 -3.25
C TRP A 274 -12.21 12.87 -3.94
N LEU A 275 -13.48 13.31 -3.85
CA LEU A 275 -14.63 12.58 -4.38
C LEU A 275 -15.16 13.15 -5.71
N ALA A 276 -14.59 14.25 -6.19
CA ALA A 276 -14.90 14.86 -7.48
C ALA A 276 -14.00 14.29 -8.61
#